data_b4572e55df3c7e8f1e51f051a021f115
#
_entry.id   b4572e55df3c7e8f1e51f051a021f115
#
_cell.length_a   1.000
_cell.length_b   1.000
_cell.length_c   1.000
_cell.angle_alpha   90.00
_cell.angle_beta   90.00
_cell.angle_gamma   90.00
#
_symmetry.space_group_name_H-M   'P 1'
#
loop_
_entity.id
_entity.type
_entity.pdbx_description
1 polymer ?
#
loop_
_entity_poly.entity_id
_entity_poly.type
_entity_poly.pdbx_seq_one_letter_code
_entity_poly.pdbx_strand_id
1 'polypeptide(L)'
;MVTTLLVAVVLLALIFDFINGFHDSANSIATVVSTKVLTPFQAVLWAAAFNFLAFFLIKDHKVANTVAKTVHENFITMHVVMAGLIAAIAWNLVTWWFGIPSSSSHTLIGGFAGAGMTNAIFMGVNPLTAVNTHEILRIAAYIVLAPLIGLVIAYVITIIILHLFKNSRPAVAERWFKAVQLVSSAALSFAHGGNDAQKVMGIIYVALVASNVITQGQHMPDWIPLACYSAIAAGTMSGGWKIVKTMGSKITKVTPLEGVSAETAGAITLFMTERLGIPVSTTHTITGSIIGVGLTKRVSAVRWGVTINLIWAWIITIPISALVAAAVFAIIHYL
;
A
#
# COMPACT_ATOMS: atom_id res chain seq x y z
N MET A 1 20.83 13.96 -22.41
CA MET A 1 19.75 12.94 -22.54
C MET A 1 19.52 12.12 -21.28
N VAL A 2 20.55 11.56 -20.66
CA VAL A 2 20.41 10.78 -19.41
C VAL A 2 19.72 11.59 -18.31
N THR A 3 20.09 12.84 -18.14
CA THR A 3 19.49 13.74 -17.11
C THR A 3 17.99 13.97 -17.35
N THR A 4 17.55 14.16 -18.60
CA THR A 4 16.13 14.40 -18.93
C THR A 4 15.29 13.14 -18.65
N LEU A 5 15.81 11.96 -19.03
CA LEU A 5 15.12 10.70 -18.78
C LEU A 5 15.02 10.40 -17.28
N LEU A 6 16.08 10.66 -16.51
CA LEU A 6 16.07 10.52 -15.07
C LEU A 6 15.00 11.42 -14.42
N VAL A 7 14.94 12.71 -14.81
CA VAL A 7 13.91 13.62 -14.31
C VAL A 7 12.52 13.12 -14.63
N ALA A 8 12.29 12.63 -15.86
CA ALA A 8 11.00 12.06 -16.25
C ALA A 8 10.63 10.83 -15.39
N VAL A 9 11.57 9.94 -15.11
CA VAL A 9 11.34 8.76 -14.27
C VAL A 9 11.06 9.15 -12.82
N VAL A 10 11.78 10.12 -12.26
CA VAL A 10 11.51 10.63 -10.90
C VAL A 10 10.13 11.26 -10.83
N LEU A 11 9.74 12.07 -11.81
CA LEU A 11 8.40 12.66 -11.88
C LEU A 11 7.32 11.58 -11.99
N LEU A 12 7.50 10.56 -12.82
CA LEU A 12 6.58 9.42 -12.90
C LEU A 12 6.47 8.67 -11.56
N ALA A 13 7.58 8.49 -10.86
CA ALA A 13 7.58 7.85 -9.53
C ALA A 13 6.78 8.68 -8.52
N LEU A 14 6.93 9.99 -8.50
CA LEU A 14 6.15 10.88 -7.63
C LEU A 14 4.67 10.96 -8.04
N ILE A 15 4.37 10.91 -9.35
CA ILE A 15 2.99 10.78 -9.85
C ILE A 15 2.38 9.46 -9.40
N PHE A 16 3.13 8.35 -9.49
CA PHE A 16 2.67 7.07 -8.97
C PHE A 16 2.41 7.16 -7.45
N ASP A 17 3.27 7.81 -6.67
CA ASP A 17 3.11 7.94 -5.23
C ASP A 17 1.89 8.80 -4.86
N PHE A 18 1.64 9.86 -5.61
CA PHE A 18 0.40 10.64 -5.50
C PHE A 18 -0.84 9.79 -5.81
N ILE A 19 -0.79 9.00 -6.91
CA ILE A 19 -1.88 8.09 -7.29
C ILE A 19 -2.07 7.00 -6.22
N ASN A 20 -0.99 6.46 -5.67
CA ASN A 20 -1.02 5.54 -4.54
C ASN A 20 -1.73 6.19 -3.34
N GLY A 21 -1.36 7.43 -2.99
CA GLY A 21 -1.96 8.17 -1.88
C GLY A 21 -3.48 8.32 -2.03
N PHE A 22 -4.00 8.71 -3.21
CA PHE A 22 -5.43 8.85 -3.38
C PHE A 22 -6.16 7.50 -3.55
N HIS A 23 -5.56 6.53 -4.22
CA HIS A 23 -6.12 5.19 -4.36
C HIS A 23 -6.26 4.52 -2.99
N ASP A 24 -5.20 4.58 -2.19
CA ASP A 24 -5.10 3.89 -0.91
C ASP A 24 -5.53 4.76 0.29
N SER A 25 -6.00 6.01 0.05
CA SER A 25 -6.62 6.83 1.09
C SER A 25 -7.73 6.09 1.84
N ALA A 26 -8.47 5.22 1.12
CA ALA A 26 -9.50 4.36 1.70
C ALA A 26 -9.00 3.48 2.85
N ASN A 27 -7.75 3.05 2.81
CA ASN A 27 -7.15 2.21 3.85
C ASN A 27 -7.10 2.94 5.19
N SER A 28 -6.84 4.25 5.15
CA SER A 28 -6.74 5.10 6.33
C SER A 28 -8.08 5.69 6.79
N ILE A 29 -9.03 5.93 5.85
CA ILE A 29 -10.22 6.72 6.19
C ILE A 29 -11.55 5.96 6.12
N ALA A 30 -11.61 4.78 5.48
CA ALA A 30 -12.88 4.09 5.25
C ALA A 30 -13.65 3.79 6.54
N THR A 31 -12.97 3.39 7.60
CA THR A 31 -13.54 3.07 8.90
C THR A 31 -14.03 4.33 9.62
N VAL A 32 -13.18 5.34 9.77
CA VAL A 32 -13.51 6.58 10.51
C VAL A 32 -14.61 7.41 9.84
N VAL A 33 -14.72 7.33 8.50
CA VAL A 33 -15.81 7.96 7.74
C VAL A 33 -17.11 7.15 7.87
N SER A 34 -17.03 5.80 7.77
CA SER A 34 -18.23 4.96 7.87
C SER A 34 -18.85 4.95 9.25
N THR A 35 -18.05 5.12 10.30
CA THR A 35 -18.50 5.28 11.69
C THR A 35 -18.96 6.70 12.02
N LYS A 36 -18.81 7.65 11.09
CA LYS A 36 -19.17 9.07 11.23
C LYS A 36 -18.42 9.77 12.37
N VAL A 37 -17.21 9.35 12.69
CA VAL A 37 -16.33 10.01 13.67
C VAL A 37 -15.73 11.26 13.06
N LEU A 38 -15.31 11.19 11.78
CA LEU A 38 -14.89 12.35 10.99
C LEU A 38 -15.75 12.49 9.74
N THR A 39 -15.96 13.72 9.31
CA THR A 39 -16.51 13.99 7.98
C THR A 39 -15.48 13.56 6.90
N PRO A 40 -15.91 13.30 5.67
CA PRO A 40 -15.00 12.91 4.60
C PRO A 40 -13.80 13.85 4.44
N PHE A 41 -14.04 15.17 4.45
CA PHE A 41 -12.98 16.17 4.33
C PHE A 41 -12.03 16.17 5.52
N GLN A 42 -12.54 16.09 6.74
CA GLN A 42 -11.72 16.00 7.96
C GLN A 42 -10.85 14.71 7.94
N ALA A 43 -11.42 13.60 7.47
CA ALA A 43 -10.74 12.32 7.44
C ALA A 43 -9.52 12.32 6.48
N VAL A 44 -9.65 12.91 5.28
CA VAL A 44 -8.50 13.01 4.35
C VAL A 44 -7.42 13.94 4.86
N LEU A 45 -7.78 15.07 5.49
CA LEU A 45 -6.80 15.97 6.11
C LEU A 45 -6.08 15.29 7.27
N TRP A 46 -6.83 14.59 8.13
CA TRP A 46 -6.29 13.82 9.24
C TRP A 46 -5.30 12.76 8.75
N ALA A 47 -5.73 11.93 7.82
CA ALA A 47 -4.89 10.87 7.27
C ALA A 47 -3.65 11.42 6.57
N ALA A 48 -3.78 12.46 5.76
CA ALA A 48 -2.65 13.09 5.06
C ALA A 48 -1.62 13.67 6.04
N ALA A 49 -2.08 14.32 7.12
CA ALA A 49 -1.19 14.85 8.15
C ALA A 49 -0.37 13.74 8.82
N PHE A 50 -0.99 12.61 9.17
CA PHE A 50 -0.29 11.50 9.79
C PHE A 50 0.56 10.68 8.81
N ASN A 51 0.16 10.56 7.54
CA ASN A 51 1.01 10.02 6.48
C ASN A 51 2.31 10.83 6.36
N PHE A 52 2.21 12.17 6.35
CA PHE A 52 3.38 13.04 6.26
C PHE A 52 4.22 13.05 7.54
N LEU A 53 3.59 12.93 8.71
CA LEU A 53 4.28 12.87 10.00
C LEU A 53 5.28 11.70 10.08
N ALA A 54 5.03 10.62 9.34
CA ALA A 54 5.93 9.47 9.26
C ALA A 54 7.34 9.85 8.77
N PHE A 55 7.48 10.89 7.93
CA PHE A 55 8.77 11.43 7.48
C PHE A 55 9.71 11.79 8.65
N PHE A 56 9.17 12.37 9.71
CA PHE A 56 9.99 12.83 10.84
C PHE A 56 10.46 11.70 11.76
N LEU A 57 9.70 10.61 11.83
CA LEU A 57 9.90 9.55 12.82
C LEU A 57 10.49 8.26 12.23
N ILE A 58 10.21 7.94 10.97
CA ILE A 58 10.74 6.75 10.29
C ILE A 58 12.01 7.15 9.54
N LYS A 59 13.15 6.66 10.03
CA LYS A 59 14.48 6.95 9.45
C LYS A 59 15.10 5.72 8.77
N ASP A 60 14.70 4.53 9.17
CA ASP A 60 15.19 3.28 8.59
C ASP A 60 14.32 2.88 7.39
N HIS A 61 14.79 3.11 6.17
CA HIS A 61 14.03 2.83 4.95
C HIS A 61 14.18 1.35 4.50
N LYS A 62 13.85 0.40 5.41
CA LYS A 62 14.03 -1.04 5.16
C LYS A 62 13.14 -1.56 4.04
N VAL A 63 11.91 -1.07 3.94
CA VAL A 63 10.97 -1.45 2.87
C VAL A 63 11.49 -0.96 1.51
N ALA A 64 12.05 0.26 1.44
CA ALA A 64 12.68 0.78 0.23
C ALA A 64 13.83 -0.13 -0.26
N ASN A 65 14.68 -0.57 0.66
CA ASN A 65 15.77 -1.48 0.35
C ASN A 65 15.29 -2.83 -0.20
N THR A 66 14.18 -3.36 0.32
CA THR A 66 13.61 -4.62 -0.18
C THR A 66 13.03 -4.44 -1.57
N VAL A 67 12.30 -3.35 -1.82
CA VAL A 67 11.74 -3.06 -3.16
C VAL A 67 12.87 -2.86 -4.17
N ALA A 68 13.92 -2.14 -3.81
CA ALA A 68 15.10 -1.95 -4.66
C ALA A 68 15.74 -3.27 -5.08
N LYS A 69 15.70 -4.31 -4.24
CA LYS A 69 16.29 -5.63 -4.46
C LYS A 69 15.38 -6.62 -5.18
N THR A 70 14.16 -6.26 -5.57
CA THR A 70 13.22 -7.19 -6.25
C THR A 70 13.68 -7.56 -7.66
N VAL A 71 14.41 -6.67 -8.33
CA VAL A 71 15.07 -6.90 -9.63
C VAL A 71 16.57 -6.79 -9.43
N HIS A 72 17.34 -7.69 -10.05
CA HIS A 72 18.80 -7.65 -10.00
C HIS A 72 19.34 -6.48 -10.84
N GLU A 73 20.38 -5.82 -10.35
CA GLU A 73 20.94 -4.58 -10.90
C GLU A 73 21.27 -4.65 -12.38
N ASN A 74 21.86 -5.77 -12.81
CA ASN A 74 22.25 -5.97 -14.21
C ASN A 74 21.09 -5.86 -15.20
N PHE A 75 19.84 -5.95 -14.70
CA PHE A 75 18.63 -5.85 -15.49
C PHE A 75 17.88 -4.54 -15.28
N ILE A 76 18.36 -3.67 -14.38
CA ILE A 76 17.72 -2.38 -14.10
C ILE A 76 18.27 -1.34 -15.08
N THR A 77 17.40 -0.86 -15.94
CA THR A 77 17.65 0.30 -16.82
C THR A 77 16.59 1.37 -16.55
N MET A 78 16.83 2.58 -17.01
CA MET A 78 15.84 3.65 -16.91
C MET A 78 14.52 3.28 -17.61
N HIS A 79 14.59 2.52 -18.71
CA HIS A 79 13.40 2.05 -19.44
C HIS A 79 12.64 0.99 -18.64
N VAL A 80 13.33 0.13 -17.90
CA VAL A 80 12.71 -0.86 -16.98
C VAL A 80 11.94 -0.14 -15.88
N VAL A 81 12.56 0.85 -15.23
CA VAL A 81 11.89 1.61 -14.18
C VAL A 81 10.70 2.38 -14.73
N MET A 82 10.85 3.03 -15.88
CA MET A 82 9.77 3.78 -16.54
C MET A 82 8.60 2.87 -16.92
N ALA A 83 8.86 1.72 -17.54
CA ALA A 83 7.82 0.77 -17.93
C ALA A 83 7.07 0.20 -16.71
N GLY A 84 7.79 -0.14 -15.64
CA GLY A 84 7.19 -0.57 -14.39
C GLY A 84 6.27 0.47 -13.76
N LEU A 85 6.69 1.74 -13.72
CA LEU A 85 5.89 2.85 -13.20
C LEU A 85 4.65 3.13 -14.06
N ILE A 86 4.77 3.15 -15.39
CA ILE A 86 3.64 3.34 -16.29
C ILE A 86 2.61 2.23 -16.09
N ALA A 87 3.03 0.98 -16.00
CA ALA A 87 2.14 -0.15 -15.75
C ALA A 87 1.44 -0.03 -14.40
N ALA A 88 2.17 0.35 -13.35
CA ALA A 88 1.62 0.53 -12.02
C ALA A 88 0.59 1.67 -11.96
N ILE A 89 0.88 2.80 -12.59
CA ILE A 89 -0.04 3.93 -12.74
C ILE A 89 -1.32 3.49 -13.48
N ALA A 90 -1.15 2.84 -14.64
CA ALA A 90 -2.28 2.41 -15.46
C ALA A 90 -3.21 1.46 -14.69
N TRP A 91 -2.66 0.43 -14.01
CA TRP A 91 -3.45 -0.52 -13.25
C TRP A 91 -4.14 0.10 -12.03
N ASN A 92 -3.45 0.98 -11.30
CA ASN A 92 -4.05 1.72 -10.18
C ASN A 92 -5.22 2.61 -10.64
N LEU A 93 -5.09 3.29 -11.78
CA LEU A 93 -6.17 4.11 -12.33
C LEU A 93 -7.37 3.27 -12.78
N VAL A 94 -7.13 2.11 -13.41
CA VAL A 94 -8.19 1.17 -13.80
C VAL A 94 -8.95 0.67 -12.58
N THR A 95 -8.25 0.16 -11.57
CA THR A 95 -8.89 -0.37 -10.35
C THR A 95 -9.60 0.72 -9.55
N TRP A 96 -9.04 1.92 -9.49
CA TRP A 96 -9.72 3.08 -8.89
C TRP A 96 -11.00 3.44 -9.64
N TRP A 97 -10.97 3.45 -10.98
CA TRP A 97 -12.14 3.77 -11.80
C TRP A 97 -13.32 2.83 -11.51
N PHE A 98 -13.05 1.55 -11.34
CA PHE A 98 -14.04 0.54 -10.98
C PHE A 98 -14.34 0.46 -9.47
N GLY A 99 -13.63 1.21 -8.63
CA GLY A 99 -13.79 1.18 -7.16
C GLY A 99 -13.39 -0.17 -6.55
N ILE A 100 -12.40 -0.82 -7.14
CA ILE A 100 -11.85 -2.10 -6.70
C ILE A 100 -10.66 -1.81 -5.78
N PRO A 101 -10.70 -2.16 -4.49
CA PRO A 101 -9.56 -2.06 -3.58
C PRO A 101 -8.49 -3.08 -3.97
N SER A 102 -7.55 -2.67 -4.81
CA SER A 102 -6.36 -3.43 -5.17
C SER A 102 -5.14 -2.94 -4.40
N SER A 103 -3.99 -3.57 -4.63
CA SER A 103 -2.75 -3.22 -3.96
C SER A 103 -1.83 -2.42 -4.85
N SER A 104 -1.63 -1.14 -4.55
CA SER A 104 -0.65 -0.28 -5.23
C SER A 104 0.79 -0.82 -5.09
N SER A 105 1.09 -1.48 -3.97
CA SER A 105 2.38 -2.15 -3.75
C SER A 105 2.61 -3.29 -4.73
N HIS A 106 1.60 -4.12 -4.94
CA HIS A 106 1.69 -5.26 -5.85
C HIS A 106 1.71 -4.81 -7.31
N THR A 107 1.03 -3.71 -7.66
CA THR A 107 1.14 -3.13 -9.01
C THR A 107 2.55 -2.64 -9.30
N LEU A 108 3.19 -1.97 -8.33
CA LEU A 108 4.54 -1.47 -8.48
C LEU A 108 5.56 -2.61 -8.61
N ILE A 109 5.50 -3.59 -7.69
CA ILE A 109 6.43 -4.73 -7.68
C ILE A 109 6.21 -5.61 -8.91
N GLY A 110 4.96 -5.89 -9.27
CA GLY A 110 4.63 -6.65 -10.48
C GLY A 110 5.10 -5.95 -11.76
N GLY A 111 4.87 -4.64 -11.86
CA GLY A 111 5.32 -3.82 -12.97
C GLY A 111 6.85 -3.79 -13.09
N PHE A 112 7.56 -3.55 -11.99
CA PHE A 112 9.02 -3.50 -11.98
C PHE A 112 9.64 -4.86 -12.30
N ALA A 113 9.15 -5.93 -11.69
CA ALA A 113 9.60 -7.29 -11.98
C ALA A 113 9.30 -7.70 -13.44
N GLY A 114 8.11 -7.42 -13.94
CA GLY A 114 7.71 -7.74 -15.32
C GLY A 114 8.56 -7.04 -16.36
N ALA A 115 8.86 -5.74 -16.16
CA ALA A 115 9.76 -4.99 -17.03
C ALA A 115 11.20 -5.55 -16.98
N GLY A 116 11.72 -5.88 -15.78
CA GLY A 116 13.03 -6.48 -15.62
C GLY A 116 13.15 -7.85 -16.30
N MET A 117 12.13 -8.70 -16.13
CA MET A 117 12.07 -10.01 -16.81
C MET A 117 12.02 -9.86 -18.34
N THR A 118 11.29 -8.86 -18.84
CA THR A 118 11.22 -8.58 -20.28
C THR A 118 12.57 -8.09 -20.80
N ASN A 119 13.27 -7.23 -20.05
CA ASN A 119 14.63 -6.81 -20.41
C ASN A 119 15.58 -8.02 -20.50
N ALA A 120 15.50 -8.98 -19.58
CA ALA A 120 16.29 -10.21 -19.63
C ALA A 120 16.02 -11.04 -20.91
N ILE A 121 14.73 -11.13 -21.34
CA ILE A 121 14.37 -11.78 -22.60
C ILE A 121 15.06 -11.09 -23.79
N PHE A 122 15.03 -9.76 -23.84
CA PHE A 122 15.70 -8.99 -24.91
C PHE A 122 17.23 -9.13 -24.89
N MET A 123 17.81 -9.39 -23.69
CA MET A 123 19.24 -9.74 -23.55
C MET A 123 19.56 -11.18 -23.90
N GLY A 124 18.58 -12.01 -24.27
CA GLY A 124 18.75 -13.42 -24.62
C GLY A 124 19.01 -14.35 -23.43
N VAL A 125 18.64 -13.93 -22.20
CA VAL A 125 18.83 -14.73 -20.97
C VAL A 125 17.49 -15.12 -20.35
N ASN A 126 17.53 -16.10 -19.44
CA ASN A 126 16.33 -16.57 -18.76
C ASN A 126 15.68 -15.42 -17.95
N PRO A 127 14.39 -15.09 -18.16
CA PRO A 127 13.71 -13.99 -17.46
C PRO A 127 13.72 -14.13 -15.93
N LEU A 128 13.73 -15.34 -15.39
CA LEU A 128 13.78 -15.57 -13.95
C LEU A 128 15.10 -15.12 -13.31
N THR A 129 16.17 -14.98 -14.10
CA THR A 129 17.44 -14.45 -13.58
C THR A 129 17.39 -12.94 -13.32
N ALA A 130 16.39 -12.24 -13.84
CA ALA A 130 16.24 -10.81 -13.59
C ALA A 130 15.66 -10.48 -12.22
N VAL A 131 14.95 -11.42 -11.60
CA VAL A 131 14.22 -11.18 -10.35
C VAL A 131 14.83 -11.93 -9.18
N ASN A 132 14.85 -11.29 -8.03
CA ASN A 132 15.20 -11.93 -6.78
C ASN A 132 14.02 -12.81 -6.32
N THR A 133 14.09 -14.10 -6.67
CA THR A 133 13.03 -15.07 -6.39
C THR A 133 12.70 -15.15 -4.90
N HIS A 134 13.70 -15.04 -4.02
CA HIS A 134 13.49 -15.07 -2.57
C HIS A 134 12.61 -13.90 -2.10
N GLU A 135 12.91 -12.66 -2.54
CA GLU A 135 12.12 -11.49 -2.17
C GLU A 135 10.73 -11.54 -2.79
N ILE A 136 10.61 -11.97 -4.05
CA ILE A 136 9.30 -12.13 -4.72
C ILE A 136 8.42 -13.15 -3.99
N LEU A 137 8.97 -14.32 -3.63
CA LEU A 137 8.23 -15.34 -2.88
C LEU A 137 7.84 -14.86 -1.48
N ARG A 138 8.72 -14.12 -0.81
CA ARG A 138 8.44 -13.50 0.49
C ARG A 138 7.28 -12.52 0.38
N ILE A 139 7.28 -11.63 -0.62
CA ILE A 139 6.20 -10.69 -0.88
C ILE A 139 4.90 -11.44 -1.21
N ALA A 140 4.97 -12.46 -2.06
CA ALA A 140 3.83 -13.28 -2.43
C ALA A 140 3.21 -14.01 -1.21
N ALA A 141 4.02 -14.50 -0.28
CA ALA A 141 3.52 -15.09 0.97
C ALA A 141 2.73 -14.07 1.81
N TYR A 142 3.17 -12.82 1.85
CA TYR A 142 2.50 -11.75 2.59
C TYR A 142 1.22 -11.23 1.93
N ILE A 143 0.90 -11.62 0.67
CA ILE A 143 -0.44 -11.43 0.09
C ILE A 143 -1.51 -12.10 0.96
N VAL A 144 -1.16 -13.26 1.52
CA VAL A 144 -2.05 -14.06 2.38
C VAL A 144 -1.80 -13.79 3.87
N LEU A 145 -0.54 -13.73 4.27
CA LEU A 145 -0.19 -13.59 5.70
C LEU A 145 -0.61 -12.25 6.30
N ALA A 146 -0.40 -11.13 5.59
CA ALA A 146 -0.72 -9.82 6.15
C ALA A 146 -2.23 -9.64 6.45
N PRO A 147 -3.17 -9.97 5.53
CA PRO A 147 -4.59 -9.91 5.87
C PRO A 147 -5.00 -10.92 6.95
N LEU A 148 -4.39 -12.11 7.01
CA LEU A 148 -4.65 -13.08 8.07
C LEU A 148 -4.19 -12.58 9.44
N ILE A 149 -3.00 -11.99 9.52
CA ILE A 149 -2.47 -11.40 10.76
C ILE A 149 -3.40 -10.26 11.21
N GLY A 150 -3.75 -9.34 10.29
CA GLY A 150 -4.69 -8.26 10.58
C GLY A 150 -6.05 -8.77 11.06
N LEU A 151 -6.59 -9.83 10.43
CA LEU A 151 -7.84 -10.47 10.81
C LEU A 151 -7.79 -11.03 12.23
N VAL A 152 -6.75 -11.81 12.55
CA VAL A 152 -6.60 -12.45 13.87
C VAL A 152 -6.44 -11.40 14.96
N ILE A 153 -5.57 -10.41 14.75
CA ILE A 153 -5.35 -9.33 15.72
C ILE A 153 -6.65 -8.54 15.93
N ALA A 154 -7.37 -8.17 14.86
CA ALA A 154 -8.63 -7.43 14.96
C ALA A 154 -9.71 -8.23 15.69
N TYR A 155 -9.82 -9.53 15.40
CA TYR A 155 -10.73 -10.44 16.08
C TYR A 155 -10.45 -10.47 17.60
N VAL A 156 -9.18 -10.71 17.97
CA VAL A 156 -8.76 -10.80 19.38
C VAL A 156 -8.99 -9.47 20.11
N ILE A 157 -8.55 -8.35 19.54
CA ILE A 157 -8.76 -7.01 20.13
C ILE A 157 -10.25 -6.76 20.35
N THR A 158 -11.10 -7.07 19.35
CA THR A 158 -12.56 -6.85 19.47
C THR A 158 -13.14 -7.66 20.63
N ILE A 159 -12.77 -8.95 20.76
CA ILE A 159 -13.25 -9.80 21.88
C ILE A 159 -12.80 -9.24 23.22
N ILE A 160 -11.54 -8.82 23.35
CA ILE A 160 -11.02 -8.20 24.58
C ILE A 160 -11.82 -6.96 24.93
N ILE A 161 -12.03 -6.05 23.99
CA ILE A 161 -12.80 -4.81 24.20
C ILE A 161 -14.25 -5.13 24.62
N LEU A 162 -14.91 -6.05 23.91
CA LEU A 162 -16.28 -6.47 24.26
C LEU A 162 -16.37 -7.01 25.68
N HIS A 163 -15.36 -7.77 26.12
CA HIS A 163 -15.32 -8.31 27.47
C HIS A 163 -15.08 -7.23 28.55
N LEU A 164 -14.16 -6.31 28.28
CA LEU A 164 -13.86 -5.20 29.19
C LEU A 164 -15.04 -4.23 29.37
N PHE A 165 -15.76 -3.96 28.29
CA PHE A 165 -16.85 -2.96 28.28
C PHE A 165 -18.25 -3.57 28.40
N LYS A 166 -18.38 -4.89 28.69
CA LYS A 166 -19.68 -5.59 28.77
C LYS A 166 -20.67 -4.97 29.75
N ASN A 167 -20.17 -4.35 30.83
CA ASN A 167 -20.99 -3.71 31.87
C ASN A 167 -21.11 -2.18 31.69
N SER A 168 -20.54 -1.61 30.64
CA SER A 168 -20.54 -0.18 30.40
C SER A 168 -21.86 0.26 29.77
N ARG A 169 -22.33 1.47 30.11
CA ARG A 169 -23.51 2.07 29.46
C ARG A 169 -23.19 2.31 27.98
N PRO A 170 -24.01 1.85 27.00
CA PRO A 170 -23.74 1.94 25.57
C PRO A 170 -23.37 3.35 25.09
N ALA A 171 -24.08 4.39 25.55
CA ALA A 171 -23.82 5.77 25.16
C ALA A 171 -22.44 6.29 25.66
N VAL A 172 -21.98 5.83 26.82
CA VAL A 172 -20.65 6.19 27.35
C VAL A 172 -19.58 5.48 26.56
N ALA A 173 -19.74 4.18 26.33
CA ALA A 173 -18.82 3.37 25.54
C ALA A 173 -18.68 3.94 24.10
N GLU A 174 -19.78 4.27 23.43
CA GLU A 174 -19.76 4.85 22.09
C GLU A 174 -18.98 6.18 22.03
N ARG A 175 -19.16 7.06 23.01
CA ARG A 175 -18.42 8.33 23.09
C ARG A 175 -16.91 8.08 23.25
N TRP A 176 -16.52 7.15 24.09
CA TRP A 176 -15.14 6.75 24.29
C TRP A 176 -14.52 6.17 23.00
N PHE A 177 -15.21 5.25 22.33
CA PHE A 177 -14.71 4.65 21.10
C PHE A 177 -14.59 5.68 19.97
N LYS A 178 -15.46 6.65 19.86
CA LYS A 178 -15.30 7.76 18.90
C LYS A 178 -14.03 8.57 19.17
N ALA A 179 -13.68 8.84 20.41
CA ALA A 179 -12.45 9.56 20.77
C ALA A 179 -11.20 8.69 20.51
N VAL A 180 -11.23 7.41 20.92
CA VAL A 180 -10.10 6.47 20.70
C VAL A 180 -9.92 6.18 19.22
N GLN A 181 -10.99 6.20 18.42
CA GLN A 181 -10.89 6.00 16.97
C GLN A 181 -10.10 7.10 16.27
N LEU A 182 -10.06 8.31 16.77
CA LEU A 182 -9.15 9.35 16.25
C LEU A 182 -7.68 8.93 16.42
N VAL A 183 -7.34 8.33 17.55
CA VAL A 183 -5.97 7.87 17.81
C VAL A 183 -5.62 6.65 16.97
N SER A 184 -6.52 5.65 16.87
CA SER A 184 -6.26 4.45 16.06
C SER A 184 -6.17 4.77 14.58
N SER A 185 -7.02 5.68 14.07
CA SER A 185 -6.95 6.13 12.66
C SER A 185 -5.68 6.93 12.37
N ALA A 186 -5.21 7.73 13.35
CA ALA A 186 -3.92 8.41 13.25
C ALA A 186 -2.75 7.42 13.17
N ALA A 187 -2.73 6.42 14.07
CA ALA A 187 -1.71 5.37 14.06
C ALA A 187 -1.72 4.55 12.77
N LEU A 188 -2.90 4.21 12.26
CA LEU A 188 -3.05 3.51 10.98
C LEU A 188 -2.55 4.36 9.81
N SER A 189 -2.91 5.64 9.76
CA SER A 189 -2.45 6.55 8.71
C SER A 189 -0.94 6.75 8.76
N PHE A 190 -0.36 6.90 9.94
CA PHE A 190 1.09 6.98 10.14
C PHE A 190 1.79 5.72 9.62
N ALA A 191 1.30 4.54 9.99
CA ALA A 191 1.85 3.26 9.55
C ALA A 191 1.69 3.05 8.03
N HIS A 192 0.56 3.51 7.46
CA HIS A 192 0.30 3.51 6.02
C HIS A 192 1.34 4.36 5.27
N GLY A 193 1.49 5.64 5.63
CA GLY A 193 2.47 6.53 5.00
C GLY A 193 3.89 5.97 5.13
N GLY A 194 4.25 5.48 6.32
CA GLY A 194 5.56 4.89 6.59
C GLY A 194 5.88 3.67 5.74
N ASN A 195 4.90 2.82 5.46
CA ASN A 195 5.10 1.64 4.61
C ASN A 195 5.08 1.99 3.12
N ASP A 196 4.12 2.80 2.67
CA ASP A 196 3.85 2.99 1.25
C ASP A 196 4.81 3.98 0.57
N ALA A 197 5.16 5.10 1.19
CA ALA A 197 6.14 6.04 0.64
C ALA A 197 7.52 5.37 0.43
N GLN A 198 7.93 4.47 1.31
CA GLN A 198 9.21 3.77 1.18
C GLN A 198 9.32 2.93 -0.11
N LYS A 199 8.21 2.42 -0.64
CA LYS A 199 8.23 1.61 -1.87
C LYS A 199 8.68 2.44 -3.07
N VAL A 200 8.19 3.67 -3.17
CA VAL A 200 8.57 4.61 -4.22
C VAL A 200 9.98 5.14 -4.00
N MET A 201 10.39 5.38 -2.76
CA MET A 201 11.78 5.72 -2.44
C MET A 201 12.76 4.68 -2.99
N GLY A 202 12.45 3.38 -2.86
CA GLY A 202 13.26 2.30 -3.41
C GLY A 202 13.38 2.36 -4.94
N ILE A 203 12.29 2.68 -5.63
CA ILE A 203 12.28 2.83 -7.10
C ILE A 203 13.09 4.06 -7.55
N ILE A 204 12.96 5.20 -6.86
CA ILE A 204 13.75 6.39 -7.16
C ILE A 204 15.24 6.12 -6.89
N TYR A 205 15.56 5.44 -5.80
CA TYR A 205 16.92 5.06 -5.46
C TYR A 205 17.57 4.22 -6.56
N VAL A 206 16.92 3.16 -7.04
CA VAL A 206 17.49 2.34 -8.13
C VAL A 206 17.58 3.09 -9.44
N ALA A 207 16.69 4.05 -9.73
CA ALA A 207 16.81 4.93 -10.90
C ALA A 207 18.06 5.82 -10.83
N LEU A 208 18.36 6.37 -9.65
CA LEU A 208 19.57 7.17 -9.43
C LEU A 208 20.84 6.33 -9.56
N VAL A 209 20.84 5.09 -9.07
CA VAL A 209 21.94 4.15 -9.24
C VAL A 209 22.13 3.79 -10.72
N ALA A 210 21.05 3.41 -11.42
CA ALA A 210 21.08 3.05 -12.84
C ALA A 210 21.53 4.21 -13.75
N SER A 211 21.36 5.46 -13.31
CA SER A 211 21.85 6.64 -14.03
C SER A 211 23.26 7.11 -13.61
N ASN A 212 23.93 6.36 -12.72
CA ASN A 212 25.24 6.70 -12.15
C ASN A 212 25.30 8.07 -11.43
N VAL A 213 24.16 8.54 -10.92
CA VAL A 213 24.11 9.77 -10.07
C VAL A 213 24.57 9.46 -8.66
N ILE A 214 24.25 8.27 -8.15
CA ILE A 214 24.72 7.73 -6.88
C ILE A 214 25.28 6.34 -7.10
N THR A 215 26.19 5.92 -6.22
CA THR A 215 26.71 4.53 -6.22
C THR A 215 25.84 3.66 -5.31
N GLN A 216 25.78 2.37 -5.66
CA GLN A 216 25.07 1.41 -4.83
C GLN A 216 25.64 1.35 -3.41
N GLY A 217 24.75 1.26 -2.41
CA GLY A 217 25.10 1.30 -0.99
C GLY A 217 25.34 2.70 -0.45
N GLN A 218 25.33 3.72 -1.28
CA GLN A 218 25.37 5.11 -0.83
C GLN A 218 24.08 5.46 -0.09
N HIS A 219 24.18 6.34 0.91
CA HIS A 219 23.01 6.83 1.65
C HIS A 219 22.00 7.49 0.69
N MET A 220 20.72 7.18 0.91
CA MET A 220 19.63 7.77 0.14
C MET A 220 19.58 9.29 0.38
N PRO A 221 19.58 10.12 -0.67
CA PRO A 221 19.46 11.57 -0.51
C PRO A 221 18.16 11.98 0.23
N ASP A 222 18.26 12.91 1.18
CA ASP A 222 17.15 13.30 2.07
C ASP A 222 15.93 13.89 1.34
N TRP A 223 16.12 14.43 0.14
CA TRP A 223 15.02 14.95 -0.67
C TRP A 223 14.05 13.85 -1.14
N ILE A 224 14.52 12.60 -1.30
CA ILE A 224 13.69 11.48 -1.77
C ILE A 224 12.59 11.17 -0.75
N PRO A 225 12.90 10.89 0.53
CA PRO A 225 11.86 10.70 1.54
C PRO A 225 10.91 11.89 1.62
N LEU A 226 11.43 13.12 1.64
CA LEU A 226 10.58 14.31 1.70
C LEU A 226 9.61 14.40 0.53
N ALA A 227 10.08 14.14 -0.70
CA ALA A 227 9.25 14.18 -1.90
C ALA A 227 8.17 13.08 -1.87
N CYS A 228 8.54 11.84 -1.50
CA CYS A 228 7.60 10.72 -1.45
C CYS A 228 6.54 10.92 -0.36
N TYR A 229 6.91 11.27 0.86
CA TYR A 229 5.93 11.55 1.92
C TYR A 229 5.02 12.74 1.58
N SER A 230 5.53 13.75 0.86
CA SER A 230 4.71 14.86 0.37
C SER A 230 3.74 14.43 -0.72
N ALA A 231 4.19 13.61 -1.66
CA ALA A 231 3.38 13.13 -2.77
C ALA A 231 2.23 12.23 -2.27
N ILE A 232 2.53 11.25 -1.40
CA ILE A 232 1.48 10.36 -0.85
C ILE A 232 0.48 11.11 0.03
N ALA A 233 0.93 12.10 0.82
CA ALA A 233 0.05 12.93 1.64
C ALA A 233 -0.88 13.79 0.76
N ALA A 234 -0.34 14.43 -0.28
CA ALA A 234 -1.14 15.19 -1.24
C ALA A 234 -2.16 14.31 -1.98
N GLY A 235 -1.75 13.10 -2.38
CA GLY A 235 -2.65 12.10 -2.95
C GLY A 235 -3.78 11.71 -1.98
N THR A 236 -3.45 11.45 -0.72
CA THR A 236 -4.44 11.09 0.32
C THR A 236 -5.49 12.20 0.51
N MET A 237 -5.10 13.46 0.42
CA MET A 237 -6.04 14.61 0.50
C MET A 237 -7.08 14.60 -0.63
N SER A 238 -6.74 14.06 -1.80
CA SER A 238 -7.68 13.96 -2.94
C SER A 238 -8.79 12.93 -2.71
N GLY A 239 -8.55 11.89 -1.91
CA GLY A 239 -9.49 10.87 -1.48
C GLY A 239 -9.94 9.90 -2.56
N GLY A 240 -9.91 8.60 -2.27
CA GLY A 240 -10.36 7.52 -3.17
C GLY A 240 -11.83 7.12 -2.92
N TRP A 241 -12.79 8.02 -3.07
CA TRP A 241 -14.16 7.87 -2.57
C TRP A 241 -14.89 6.61 -3.05
N LYS A 242 -14.62 6.12 -4.28
CA LYS A 242 -15.22 4.87 -4.77
C LYS A 242 -14.74 3.67 -3.97
N ILE A 243 -13.44 3.64 -3.63
CA ILE A 243 -12.81 2.59 -2.83
C ILE A 243 -13.22 2.72 -1.36
N VAL A 244 -13.26 3.96 -0.82
CA VAL A 244 -13.76 4.26 0.55
C VAL A 244 -15.15 3.66 0.76
N LYS A 245 -16.08 3.85 -0.21
CA LYS A 245 -17.41 3.27 -0.16
C LYS A 245 -17.39 1.74 -0.14
N THR A 246 -16.50 1.11 -0.90
CA THR A 246 -16.38 -0.35 -0.94
C THR A 246 -15.87 -0.90 0.39
N MET A 247 -14.79 -0.34 0.92
CA MET A 247 -14.17 -0.82 2.16
C MET A 247 -14.98 -0.47 3.41
N GLY A 248 -15.51 0.75 3.47
CA GLY A 248 -16.21 1.22 4.66
C GLY A 248 -17.64 0.68 4.83
N SER A 249 -18.29 0.18 3.75
CA SER A 249 -19.71 -0.21 3.84
C SER A 249 -20.08 -1.52 3.18
N LYS A 250 -19.25 -2.05 2.25
CA LYS A 250 -19.62 -3.24 1.48
C LYS A 250 -19.05 -4.56 2.05
N ILE A 251 -18.04 -4.54 2.92
CA ILE A 251 -17.44 -5.74 3.51
C ILE A 251 -18.25 -6.19 4.73
N THR A 252 -18.40 -5.32 5.73
CA THR A 252 -19.23 -5.50 6.91
C THR A 252 -19.69 -4.14 7.45
N LYS A 253 -20.68 -4.13 8.33
CA LYS A 253 -21.07 -2.90 9.07
C LYS A 253 -20.10 -2.68 10.22
N VAL A 254 -19.47 -1.53 10.27
CA VAL A 254 -18.49 -1.14 11.30
C VAL A 254 -19.07 -0.06 12.20
N THR A 255 -19.02 -0.28 13.51
CA THR A 255 -19.29 0.72 14.56
C THR A 255 -17.98 1.33 15.05
N PRO A 256 -17.98 2.41 15.87
CA PRO A 256 -16.74 3.00 16.40
C PRO A 256 -15.85 2.00 17.15
N LEU A 257 -16.41 1.07 17.94
CA LEU A 257 -15.66 0.01 18.60
C LEU A 257 -14.91 -0.86 17.59
N GLU A 258 -15.59 -1.32 16.57
CA GLU A 258 -15.01 -2.17 15.52
C GLU A 258 -14.03 -1.38 14.66
N GLY A 259 -14.28 -0.07 14.44
CA GLY A 259 -13.35 0.83 13.80
C GLY A 259 -12.01 0.89 14.55
N VAL A 260 -12.05 1.15 15.85
CA VAL A 260 -10.86 1.12 16.73
C VAL A 260 -10.11 -0.20 16.60
N SER A 261 -10.83 -1.33 16.67
CA SER A 261 -10.20 -2.66 16.61
C SER A 261 -9.54 -2.93 15.27
N ALA A 262 -10.22 -2.61 14.16
CA ALA A 262 -9.70 -2.82 12.81
C ALA A 262 -8.47 -1.93 12.52
N GLU A 263 -8.56 -0.64 12.88
CA GLU A 263 -7.49 0.34 12.68
C GLU A 263 -6.27 0.01 13.52
N THR A 264 -6.46 -0.37 14.79
CA THR A 264 -5.36 -0.78 15.68
C THR A 264 -4.67 -2.04 15.16
N ALA A 265 -5.44 -3.04 14.72
CA ALA A 265 -4.89 -4.26 14.15
C ALA A 265 -4.12 -3.99 12.87
N GLY A 266 -4.68 -3.14 11.98
CA GLY A 266 -4.01 -2.70 10.78
C GLY A 266 -2.69 -1.99 11.08
N ALA A 267 -2.70 -1.03 12.01
CA ALA A 267 -1.50 -0.30 12.43
C ALA A 267 -0.43 -1.24 12.99
N ILE A 268 -0.78 -2.14 13.91
CA ILE A 268 0.16 -3.12 14.49
C ILE A 268 0.79 -3.97 13.38
N THR A 269 -0.02 -4.49 12.46
CA THR A 269 0.47 -5.33 11.36
C THR A 269 1.41 -4.56 10.44
N LEU A 270 1.08 -3.32 10.09
CA LEU A 270 1.92 -2.48 9.22
C LEU A 270 3.23 -2.07 9.90
N PHE A 271 3.21 -1.69 11.19
CA PHE A 271 4.45 -1.40 11.94
C PHE A 271 5.35 -2.62 12.05
N MET A 272 4.76 -3.80 12.31
CA MET A 272 5.53 -5.05 12.39
C MET A 272 6.21 -5.35 11.04
N THR A 273 5.49 -5.27 9.95
CA THR A 273 6.01 -5.58 8.62
C THR A 273 7.00 -4.53 8.12
N GLU A 274 6.81 -3.25 8.46
CA GLU A 274 7.75 -2.17 8.18
C GLU A 274 9.09 -2.42 8.88
N ARG A 275 9.07 -2.75 10.18
CA ARG A 275 10.29 -3.08 10.95
C ARG A 275 11.03 -4.30 10.41
N LEU A 276 10.31 -5.26 9.84
CA LEU A 276 10.87 -6.44 9.18
C LEU A 276 11.34 -6.15 7.75
N GLY A 277 11.10 -4.93 7.24
CA GLY A 277 11.43 -4.53 5.88
C GLY A 277 10.61 -5.27 4.81
N ILE A 278 9.38 -5.66 5.12
CA ILE A 278 8.52 -6.41 4.20
C ILE A 278 7.53 -5.44 3.56
N PRO A 279 7.59 -5.23 2.23
CA PRO A 279 6.61 -4.43 1.51
C PRO A 279 5.28 -5.19 1.43
N VAL A 280 4.35 -4.85 2.31
CA VAL A 280 3.01 -5.45 2.32
C VAL A 280 1.99 -4.54 1.66
N SER A 281 0.84 -5.13 1.32
CA SER A 281 -0.35 -4.39 0.91
C SER A 281 -1.10 -3.86 2.12
N THR A 282 -1.15 -2.55 2.25
CA THR A 282 -1.97 -1.87 3.27
C THR A 282 -3.45 -2.15 3.07
N THR A 283 -3.91 -2.20 1.80
CA THR A 283 -5.29 -2.57 1.43
C THR A 283 -5.67 -3.98 1.92
N HIS A 284 -4.79 -4.97 1.70
CA HIS A 284 -5.06 -6.35 2.16
C HIS A 284 -5.11 -6.42 3.68
N THR A 285 -4.16 -5.75 4.35
CA THR A 285 -4.05 -5.74 5.81
C THR A 285 -5.32 -5.16 6.46
N ILE A 286 -5.75 -3.98 6.05
CA ILE A 286 -6.95 -3.36 6.64
C ILE A 286 -8.24 -4.09 6.24
N THR A 287 -8.31 -4.63 5.03
CA THR A 287 -9.45 -5.48 4.62
C THR A 287 -9.54 -6.72 5.51
N GLY A 288 -8.43 -7.40 5.76
CA GLY A 288 -8.38 -8.53 6.70
C GLY A 288 -8.83 -8.12 8.10
N SER A 289 -8.38 -6.98 8.61
CA SER A 289 -8.80 -6.43 9.91
C SER A 289 -10.30 -6.15 9.96
N ILE A 290 -10.88 -5.57 8.90
CA ILE A 290 -12.33 -5.32 8.79
C ILE A 290 -13.12 -6.65 8.75
N ILE A 291 -12.61 -7.67 8.09
CA ILE A 291 -13.20 -9.02 8.11
C ILE A 291 -13.14 -9.59 9.53
N GLY A 292 -12.00 -9.47 10.21
CA GLY A 292 -11.78 -9.95 11.58
C GLY A 292 -12.81 -9.40 12.56
N VAL A 293 -13.07 -8.10 12.54
CA VAL A 293 -14.11 -7.50 13.40
C VAL A 293 -15.53 -7.95 12.99
N GLY A 294 -15.77 -8.19 11.70
CA GLY A 294 -17.05 -8.73 11.23
C GLY A 294 -17.33 -10.14 11.77
N LEU A 295 -16.31 -10.98 11.83
CA LEU A 295 -16.40 -12.35 12.31
C LEU A 295 -16.73 -12.46 13.81
N THR A 296 -16.40 -11.45 14.62
CA THR A 296 -16.77 -11.44 16.04
C THR A 296 -18.28 -11.38 16.27
N LYS A 297 -19.06 -10.88 15.31
CA LYS A 297 -20.52 -10.87 15.36
C LYS A 297 -21.10 -12.22 14.94
N ARG A 298 -20.82 -12.63 13.73
CA ARG A 298 -21.17 -13.90 13.10
C ARG A 298 -20.52 -14.01 11.73
N VAL A 299 -20.29 -15.22 11.24
CA VAL A 299 -19.69 -15.46 9.92
C VAL A 299 -20.48 -14.79 8.78
N SER A 300 -21.82 -14.78 8.89
CA SER A 300 -22.73 -14.15 7.91
C SER A 300 -22.77 -12.62 7.99
N ALA A 301 -22.10 -11.98 8.96
CA ALA A 301 -21.97 -10.51 9.01
C ALA A 301 -20.97 -10.00 7.98
N VAL A 302 -20.05 -10.87 7.52
CA VAL A 302 -19.12 -10.60 6.42
C VAL A 302 -19.80 -10.92 5.09
N ARG A 303 -19.78 -9.97 4.16
CA ARG A 303 -20.32 -10.17 2.81
C ARG A 303 -19.31 -10.89 1.92
N TRP A 304 -19.31 -12.21 2.02
CA TRP A 304 -18.33 -13.08 1.37
C TRP A 304 -18.25 -12.90 -0.15
N GLY A 305 -19.37 -12.60 -0.83
CA GLY A 305 -19.35 -12.34 -2.27
C GLY A 305 -18.45 -11.15 -2.63
N VAL A 306 -18.48 -10.06 -1.83
CA VAL A 306 -17.57 -8.92 -2.01
C VAL A 306 -16.15 -9.32 -1.67
N THR A 307 -15.94 -10.01 -0.55
CA THR A 307 -14.61 -10.44 -0.08
C THR A 307 -13.90 -11.34 -1.09
N ILE A 308 -14.60 -12.30 -1.69
CA ILE A 308 -14.05 -13.21 -2.71
C ILE A 308 -13.62 -12.41 -3.95
N ASN A 309 -14.44 -11.45 -4.39
CA ASN A 309 -14.06 -10.59 -5.52
C ASN A 309 -12.81 -9.76 -5.22
N LEU A 310 -12.62 -9.30 -3.98
CA LEU A 310 -11.39 -8.62 -3.57
C LEU A 310 -10.18 -9.55 -3.60
N ILE A 311 -10.32 -10.78 -3.11
CA ILE A 311 -9.25 -11.79 -3.14
C ILE A 311 -8.81 -12.08 -4.58
N TRP A 312 -9.77 -12.23 -5.50
CA TRP A 312 -9.45 -12.39 -6.93
C TRP A 312 -8.68 -11.18 -7.48
N ALA A 313 -9.13 -9.96 -7.17
CA ALA A 313 -8.43 -8.75 -7.58
C ALA A 313 -6.99 -8.71 -7.06
N TRP A 314 -6.74 -9.20 -5.83
CA TRP A 314 -5.40 -9.26 -5.26
C TRP A 314 -4.48 -10.24 -6.00
N ILE A 315 -5.00 -11.43 -6.34
CA ILE A 315 -4.23 -12.46 -7.04
C ILE A 315 -3.82 -11.99 -8.44
N ILE A 316 -4.74 -11.35 -9.18
CA ILE A 316 -4.47 -10.96 -10.57
C ILE A 316 -3.64 -9.68 -10.70
N THR A 317 -3.48 -8.90 -9.65
CA THR A 317 -2.79 -7.60 -9.69
C THR A 317 -1.34 -7.74 -10.15
N ILE A 318 -0.54 -8.64 -9.54
CA ILE A 318 0.88 -8.82 -9.93
C ILE A 318 1.01 -9.31 -11.38
N PRO A 319 0.32 -10.39 -11.82
CA PRO A 319 0.40 -10.85 -13.20
C PRO A 319 0.01 -9.80 -14.24
N ILE A 320 -1.09 -9.09 -14.02
CA ILE A 320 -1.54 -8.10 -14.98
C ILE A 320 -0.56 -6.91 -15.04
N SER A 321 -0.10 -6.42 -13.90
CA SER A 321 0.89 -5.33 -13.87
C SER A 321 2.18 -5.73 -14.56
N ALA A 322 2.63 -6.98 -14.39
CA ALA A 322 3.81 -7.51 -15.06
C ALA A 322 3.62 -7.58 -16.58
N LEU A 323 2.47 -8.06 -17.06
CA LEU A 323 2.15 -8.13 -18.49
C LEU A 323 2.06 -6.74 -19.13
N VAL A 324 1.42 -5.78 -18.45
CA VAL A 324 1.35 -4.39 -18.93
C VAL A 324 2.75 -3.79 -19.00
N ALA A 325 3.59 -4.01 -17.98
CA ALA A 325 4.97 -3.53 -17.96
C ALA A 325 5.81 -4.17 -19.07
N ALA A 326 5.63 -5.46 -19.35
CA ALA A 326 6.27 -6.16 -20.46
C ALA A 326 5.92 -5.53 -21.80
N ALA A 327 4.63 -5.26 -22.03
CA ALA A 327 4.18 -4.61 -23.26
C ALA A 327 4.73 -3.19 -23.41
N VAL A 328 4.68 -2.38 -22.33
CA VAL A 328 5.23 -1.02 -22.32
C VAL A 328 6.73 -1.04 -22.56
N PHE A 329 7.48 -1.94 -21.89
CA PHE A 329 8.91 -2.06 -22.09
C PHE A 329 9.27 -2.42 -23.54
N ALA A 330 8.56 -3.40 -24.13
CA ALA A 330 8.77 -3.79 -25.51
C ALA A 330 8.55 -2.61 -26.47
N ILE A 331 7.48 -1.81 -26.26
CA ILE A 331 7.22 -0.61 -27.09
C ILE A 331 8.37 0.40 -26.94
N ILE A 332 8.82 0.69 -25.71
CA ILE A 332 9.90 1.66 -25.47
C ILE A 332 11.22 1.20 -26.04
N HIS A 333 11.47 -0.13 -26.06
CA HIS A 333 12.71 -0.70 -26.59
C HIS A 333 12.85 -0.56 -28.09
N TYR A 334 11.74 -0.54 -28.84
CA TYR A 334 11.72 -0.40 -30.30
C TYR A 334 11.55 1.04 -30.81
N LEU A 335 11.31 2.02 -29.91
CA LEU A 335 11.29 3.45 -30.21
C LEU A 335 12.66 4.09 -30.03
#